data_b865497c8ca0e942e05fd6e8d5fc8187
#
_entry.id   b865497c8ca0e942e05fd6e8d5fc8187
#
_cell.length_a   1.000
_cell.length_b   1.000
_cell.length_c   1.000
_cell.angle_alpha   90.00
_cell.angle_beta   90.00
_cell.angle_gamma   90.00
#
_symmetry.space_group_name_H-M   'P 1'
#
loop_
_entity.id
_entity.type
_entity.pdbx_description
1 polymer ?
#
loop_
_entity_poly.entity_id
_entity_poly.type
_entity_poly.pdbx_seq_one_letter_code
_entity_poly.pdbx_strand_id
1 'polypeptide(L)'
;MQKRRHLIMNAPRTKYIAKTFFGLESVAADELQKMGATDVLILNRAVEFWGDKALLYKANYCCRTVLRILQPIASFLFTSNEQFYRNVFKIPFEHYLFKDGTFCMHSIISNSIFDNSQYASLLAKDALCDRFREKYNCRPSVDKNYPDISVDIYVSGDSCSIAIDSSGESLHRRGYKTTRHFAALNEVLAAGLVLLSGWKADCDLIDFMCGSATIPIEAAMYAINMPAGYFRKDFGFMFWRDYDEKLWQKVQTEADNTITNFPFKIYGSDISAKFIKNARENIKKMKLDNIIMLSVESFEDVKPERVPAYVIINPPYGERMNNEILENFYLNIGNVLKQNFIHSVAWVITPNKDAMKCFGLRPSKKIHLFNAALECTFYKFEMYEGSKKNKNNKENRNYTLHYCK
;
A
#
# COMPACT_ATOMS: atom_id res chain seq x y z
N MET A 1 37.11 36.74 11.39
CA MET A 1 36.59 35.41 10.96
C MET A 1 35.09 35.49 10.74
N GLN A 2 34.66 35.77 9.51
CA GLN A 2 33.26 35.83 9.12
C GLN A 2 32.80 34.40 8.81
N LYS A 3 31.87 33.89 9.63
CA LYS A 3 31.15 32.62 9.36
C LYS A 3 30.30 32.81 8.11
N ARG A 4 30.71 32.24 6.99
CA ARG A 4 29.85 32.02 5.81
C ARG A 4 28.67 31.12 6.24
N ARG A 5 27.51 31.74 6.51
CA ARG A 5 26.23 31.01 6.51
C ARG A 5 25.98 30.55 5.07
N HIS A 6 26.17 29.28 4.79
CA HIS A 6 25.61 28.68 3.58
C HIS A 6 24.08 28.82 3.69
N LEU A 7 23.53 29.73 2.90
CA LEU A 7 22.14 29.73 2.53
C LEU A 7 21.90 28.40 1.78
N ILE A 8 21.34 27.41 2.46
CA ILE A 8 20.74 26.27 1.80
C ILE A 8 19.54 26.89 1.04
N MET A 9 19.69 27.12 -0.26
CA MET A 9 18.59 27.43 -1.14
C MET A 9 17.66 26.22 -1.07
N ASN A 10 16.53 26.34 -0.35
CA ASN A 10 15.51 25.31 -0.34
C ASN A 10 15.08 25.06 -1.78
N ALA A 11 15.26 23.85 -2.27
CA ALA A 11 14.72 23.44 -3.56
C ALA A 11 13.21 23.76 -3.62
N PRO A 12 12.68 24.17 -4.77
CA PRO A 12 11.27 24.51 -4.87
C PRO A 12 10.40 23.33 -4.43
N ARG A 13 9.54 23.59 -3.45
CA ARG A 13 8.59 22.59 -2.95
C ARG A 13 7.38 22.51 -3.86
N THR A 14 6.97 21.31 -4.17
CA THR A 14 5.80 21.01 -5.00
C THR A 14 4.80 20.21 -4.19
N LYS A 15 3.53 20.42 -4.46
CA LYS A 15 2.43 19.66 -3.88
C LYS A 15 2.26 18.34 -4.62
N TYR A 16 2.09 17.26 -3.87
CA TYR A 16 1.84 15.91 -4.38
C TYR A 16 0.64 15.28 -3.67
N ILE A 17 0.01 14.29 -4.32
CA ILE A 17 -1.10 13.51 -3.78
C ILE A 17 -0.75 12.03 -3.91
N ALA A 18 -0.52 11.36 -2.78
CA ALA A 18 -0.33 9.92 -2.72
C ALA A 18 -1.69 9.21 -2.58
N LYS A 19 -2.09 8.43 -3.57
CA LYS A 19 -3.30 7.60 -3.52
C LYS A 19 -3.04 6.32 -2.74
N THR A 20 -3.96 5.94 -1.87
CA THR A 20 -3.86 4.71 -1.05
C THR A 20 -5.21 4.03 -0.90
N PHE A 21 -5.28 2.89 -0.22
CA PHE A 21 -6.54 2.26 0.16
C PHE A 21 -7.16 2.93 1.38
N PHE A 22 -8.48 2.84 1.47
CA PHE A 22 -9.21 3.24 2.67
C PHE A 22 -8.70 2.48 3.90
N GLY A 23 -8.42 3.22 4.98
CA GLY A 23 -7.88 2.71 6.24
C GLY A 23 -6.35 2.61 6.27
N LEU A 24 -5.65 2.92 5.17
CA LEU A 24 -4.18 3.01 5.13
C LEU A 24 -3.67 4.45 5.06
N GLU A 25 -4.54 5.44 5.08
CA GLU A 25 -4.16 6.85 4.89
C GLU A 25 -3.18 7.33 5.98
N SER A 26 -3.41 6.98 7.23
CA SER A 26 -2.51 7.34 8.34
C SER A 26 -1.15 6.68 8.21
N VAL A 27 -1.11 5.42 7.78
CA VAL A 27 0.15 4.69 7.58
C VAL A 27 0.94 5.30 6.42
N ALA A 28 0.27 5.65 5.32
CA ALA A 28 0.90 6.32 4.18
C ALA A 28 1.44 7.71 4.57
N ALA A 29 0.68 8.46 5.40
CA ALA A 29 1.13 9.74 5.92
C ALA A 29 2.40 9.59 6.78
N ASP A 30 2.44 8.58 7.66
CA ASP A 30 3.61 8.29 8.49
C ASP A 30 4.84 7.90 7.65
N GLU A 31 4.66 7.10 6.59
CA GLU A 31 5.75 6.77 5.65
C GLU A 31 6.31 8.04 4.99
N LEU A 32 5.43 8.90 4.47
CA LEU A 32 5.81 10.15 3.79
C LEU A 32 6.53 11.13 4.74
N GLN A 33 6.02 11.30 5.97
CA GLN A 33 6.64 12.15 6.98
C GLN A 33 8.05 11.67 7.35
N LYS A 34 8.23 10.36 7.55
CA LYS A 34 9.55 9.76 7.81
C LYS A 34 10.55 9.96 6.68
N MET A 35 10.06 10.14 5.44
CA MET A 35 10.89 10.43 4.27
C MET A 35 11.23 11.92 4.12
N GLY A 36 10.61 12.80 4.91
CA GLY A 36 10.84 14.25 4.91
C GLY A 36 9.73 15.07 4.24
N ALA A 37 8.56 14.48 4.00
CA ALA A 37 7.38 15.22 3.53
C ALA A 37 6.95 16.27 4.57
N THR A 38 6.51 17.42 4.10
CA THR A 38 5.96 18.49 4.93
C THR A 38 4.50 18.76 4.58
N ASP A 39 3.80 19.48 5.44
CA ASP A 39 2.42 19.87 5.23
C ASP A 39 1.52 18.68 4.83
N VAL A 40 1.71 17.56 5.56
CA VAL A 40 1.03 16.29 5.28
C VAL A 40 -0.41 16.36 5.75
N LEU A 41 -1.36 16.20 4.83
CA LEU A 41 -2.81 16.22 5.09
C LEU A 41 -3.43 14.89 4.66
N ILE A 42 -4.11 14.23 5.60
CA ILE A 42 -4.85 13.00 5.33
C ILE A 42 -6.17 13.34 4.65
N LEU A 43 -6.42 12.71 3.51
CA LEU A 43 -7.63 12.81 2.71
C LEU A 43 -8.30 11.43 2.62
N ASN A 44 -9.52 11.37 2.07
CA ASN A 44 -10.16 10.08 1.81
C ASN A 44 -9.42 9.32 0.69
N ARG A 45 -8.87 8.15 1.02
CA ARG A 45 -8.06 7.29 0.14
C ARG A 45 -6.86 8.00 -0.48
N ALA A 46 -6.34 9.03 0.17
CA ALA A 46 -5.18 9.77 -0.29
C ALA A 46 -4.48 10.51 0.86
N VAL A 47 -3.24 10.94 0.58
CA VAL A 47 -2.46 11.84 1.44
C VAL A 47 -1.91 12.95 0.56
N GLU A 48 -2.23 14.20 0.87
CA GLU A 48 -1.58 15.37 0.27
C GLU A 48 -0.31 15.69 1.05
N PHE A 49 0.76 16.03 0.35
CA PHE A 49 2.03 16.38 0.97
C PHE A 49 2.86 17.31 0.10
N TRP A 50 3.82 17.99 0.70
CA TRP A 50 4.77 18.85 0.01
C TRP A 50 6.19 18.33 0.12
N GLY A 51 6.96 18.49 -0.97
CA GLY A 51 8.34 18.09 -1.02
C GLY A 51 9.05 18.57 -2.29
N ASP A 52 10.32 18.28 -2.38
CA ASP A 52 11.10 18.50 -3.58
C ASP A 52 11.07 17.30 -4.54
N LYS A 53 11.76 17.39 -5.65
CA LYS A 53 11.85 16.32 -6.65
C LYS A 53 12.53 15.06 -6.10
N ALA A 54 13.49 15.19 -5.20
CA ALA A 54 14.15 14.05 -4.55
C ALA A 54 13.15 13.26 -3.69
N LEU A 55 12.28 13.96 -2.95
CA LEU A 55 11.20 13.32 -2.19
C LEU A 55 10.19 12.64 -3.08
N LEU A 56 9.81 13.23 -4.24
CA LEU A 56 8.92 12.57 -5.20
C LEU A 56 9.50 11.22 -5.65
N TYR A 57 10.78 11.20 -6.03
CA TYR A 57 11.47 9.97 -6.45
C TYR A 57 11.54 8.96 -5.32
N LYS A 58 11.95 9.39 -4.13
CA LYS A 58 12.05 8.55 -2.93
C LYS A 58 10.70 7.97 -2.53
N ALA A 59 9.63 8.76 -2.56
CA ALA A 59 8.29 8.30 -2.23
C ALA A 59 7.79 7.23 -3.21
N ASN A 60 7.99 7.39 -4.52
CA ASN A 60 7.66 6.36 -5.51
C ASN A 60 8.46 5.07 -5.28
N TYR A 61 9.73 5.18 -4.88
CA TYR A 61 10.60 4.03 -4.69
C TYR A 61 10.37 3.30 -3.38
N CYS A 62 10.17 4.04 -2.29
CA CYS A 62 10.20 3.48 -0.93
C CYS A 62 8.82 3.23 -0.32
N CYS A 63 7.76 4.00 -0.68
CA CYS A 63 6.44 3.85 -0.06
C CYS A 63 5.85 2.46 -0.29
N ARG A 64 5.41 1.83 0.79
CA ARG A 64 4.82 0.49 0.80
C ARG A 64 3.32 0.52 0.65
N THR A 65 2.67 1.57 1.20
CA THR A 65 1.21 1.68 1.31
C THR A 65 0.58 2.65 0.32
N VAL A 66 1.35 3.11 -0.66
CA VAL A 66 0.90 4.02 -1.71
C VAL A 66 0.69 3.27 -3.03
N LEU A 67 -0.40 3.59 -3.73
CA LEU A 67 -0.75 3.03 -5.04
C LEU A 67 -0.21 3.86 -6.20
N ARG A 68 -0.29 5.18 -6.07
CA ARG A 68 0.16 6.17 -7.07
C ARG A 68 0.50 7.48 -6.38
N ILE A 69 1.43 8.22 -6.97
CA ILE A 69 1.75 9.58 -6.55
C ILE A 69 1.48 10.52 -7.72
N LEU A 70 0.60 11.48 -7.51
CA LEU A 70 0.15 12.42 -8.51
C LEU A 70 0.77 13.79 -8.23
N GLN A 71 1.21 14.49 -9.27
CA GLN A 71 1.58 15.90 -9.22
C GLN A 71 0.46 16.75 -9.79
N PRO A 72 -0.32 17.49 -8.98
CA PRO A 72 -1.30 18.46 -9.45
C PRO A 72 -0.64 19.53 -10.31
N ILE A 73 -1.22 19.79 -11.50
CA ILE A 73 -0.72 20.79 -12.46
C ILE A 73 -1.71 21.90 -12.73
N ALA A 74 -3.00 21.65 -12.50
CA ALA A 74 -4.04 22.66 -12.61
C ALA A 74 -5.24 22.35 -11.73
N SER A 75 -5.95 23.39 -11.30
CA SER A 75 -7.27 23.30 -10.67
C SER A 75 -8.10 24.51 -11.11
N PHE A 76 -9.35 24.26 -11.47
CA PHE A 76 -10.24 25.30 -11.97
C PHE A 76 -11.71 24.94 -11.74
N LEU A 77 -12.57 25.97 -11.78
CA LEU A 77 -14.03 25.81 -11.80
C LEU A 77 -14.54 25.88 -13.24
N PHE A 78 -15.64 25.19 -13.52
CA PHE A 78 -16.29 25.19 -14.81
C PHE A 78 -17.79 24.88 -14.67
N THR A 79 -18.61 25.46 -15.55
CA THR A 79 -20.07 25.29 -15.58
C THR A 79 -20.56 24.73 -16.91
N SER A 80 -19.69 24.57 -17.89
CA SER A 80 -20.02 24.01 -19.21
C SER A 80 -18.86 23.20 -19.79
N ASN A 81 -19.17 22.31 -20.74
CA ASN A 81 -18.19 21.54 -21.47
C ASN A 81 -17.19 22.43 -22.22
N GLU A 82 -17.64 23.55 -22.76
CA GLU A 82 -16.80 24.51 -23.47
C GLU A 82 -15.82 25.20 -22.51
N GLN A 83 -16.29 25.59 -21.32
CA GLN A 83 -15.40 26.17 -20.30
C GLN A 83 -14.38 25.17 -19.80
N PHE A 84 -14.78 23.91 -19.57
CA PHE A 84 -13.86 22.82 -19.23
C PHE A 84 -12.78 22.67 -20.31
N TYR A 85 -13.17 22.52 -21.58
CA TYR A 85 -12.25 22.40 -22.70
C TYR A 85 -11.26 23.57 -22.76
N ARG A 86 -11.74 24.82 -22.69
CA ARG A 86 -10.90 26.03 -22.71
C ARG A 86 -9.91 26.07 -21.55
N ASN A 87 -10.32 25.64 -20.37
CA ASN A 87 -9.44 25.61 -19.18
C ASN A 87 -8.36 24.54 -19.35
N VAL A 88 -8.70 23.34 -19.83
CA VAL A 88 -7.71 22.28 -20.14
C VAL A 88 -6.75 22.72 -21.24
N PHE A 89 -7.24 23.35 -22.30
CA PHE A 89 -6.44 23.87 -23.41
C PHE A 89 -5.36 24.87 -22.94
N LYS A 90 -5.61 25.65 -21.91
CA LYS A 90 -4.65 26.60 -21.32
C LYS A 90 -3.51 25.95 -20.54
N ILE A 91 -3.63 24.69 -20.14
CA ILE A 91 -2.62 24.00 -19.34
C ILE A 91 -1.38 23.77 -20.20
N PRO A 92 -0.17 24.15 -19.74
CA PRO A 92 1.06 24.02 -20.50
C PRO A 92 1.61 22.59 -20.45
N PHE A 93 0.89 21.61 -21.04
CA PHE A 93 1.29 20.20 -21.08
C PHE A 93 2.67 19.97 -21.71
N GLU A 94 3.13 20.88 -22.55
CA GLU A 94 4.46 20.86 -23.15
C GLU A 94 5.62 20.97 -22.15
N HIS A 95 5.36 21.33 -20.91
CA HIS A 95 6.36 21.26 -19.84
C HIS A 95 6.64 19.81 -19.39
N TYR A 96 5.69 18.91 -19.64
CA TYR A 96 5.73 17.54 -19.17
C TYR A 96 5.83 16.53 -20.30
N LEU A 97 5.20 16.81 -21.47
CA LEU A 97 5.13 15.93 -22.62
C LEU A 97 6.00 16.45 -23.76
N PHE A 98 6.80 15.58 -24.35
CA PHE A 98 7.50 15.88 -25.60
C PHE A 98 6.50 15.95 -26.78
N LYS A 99 6.86 16.71 -27.82
CA LYS A 99 5.97 16.90 -29.00
C LYS A 99 5.63 15.61 -29.74
N ASP A 100 6.49 14.62 -29.69
CA ASP A 100 6.40 13.28 -30.26
C ASP A 100 6.09 12.20 -29.19
N GLY A 101 5.86 12.61 -27.95
CA GLY A 101 5.55 11.72 -26.85
C GLY A 101 4.12 11.18 -26.90
N THR A 102 3.89 10.17 -26.05
CA THR A 102 2.62 9.49 -25.90
C THR A 102 1.96 9.83 -24.55
N PHE A 103 0.64 9.80 -24.51
CA PHE A 103 -0.10 10.08 -23.29
C PHE A 103 -1.38 9.26 -23.16
N CYS A 104 -1.88 9.14 -21.92
CA CYS A 104 -3.26 8.72 -21.68
C CYS A 104 -3.94 9.68 -20.69
N MET A 105 -5.28 9.63 -20.67
CA MET A 105 -6.11 10.39 -19.73
C MET A 105 -7.08 9.48 -19.02
N HIS A 106 -7.15 9.65 -17.69
CA HIS A 106 -8.10 8.96 -16.84
C HIS A 106 -8.92 9.99 -16.09
N SER A 107 -10.24 9.83 -16.07
CA SER A 107 -11.09 10.72 -15.30
C SER A 107 -11.96 9.96 -14.31
N ILE A 108 -12.10 10.58 -13.14
CA ILE A 108 -13.04 10.20 -12.09
C ILE A 108 -13.95 11.40 -11.89
N ILE A 109 -15.25 11.17 -11.99
CA ILE A 109 -16.26 12.22 -11.86
C ILE A 109 -17.24 11.89 -10.74
N SER A 110 -17.67 12.93 -10.03
CA SER A 110 -18.67 12.85 -8.97
C SER A 110 -19.53 14.11 -8.98
N ASN A 111 -20.86 13.94 -9.02
CA ASN A 111 -21.83 15.05 -8.97
C ASN A 111 -21.52 16.21 -9.93
N SER A 112 -21.24 15.90 -11.20
CA SER A 112 -20.77 16.83 -12.22
C SER A 112 -21.79 16.96 -13.36
N ILE A 113 -21.59 17.99 -14.23
CA ILE A 113 -22.30 18.10 -15.51
C ILE A 113 -21.97 16.98 -16.50
N PHE A 114 -20.89 16.24 -16.26
CA PHE A 114 -20.55 15.07 -17.07
C PHE A 114 -21.34 13.85 -16.61
N ASP A 115 -22.06 13.21 -17.52
CA ASP A 115 -22.74 11.94 -17.26
C ASP A 115 -21.80 10.73 -17.32
N ASN A 116 -20.66 10.88 -18.03
CA ASN A 116 -19.72 9.80 -18.29
C ASN A 116 -18.26 10.27 -18.14
N SER A 117 -17.49 9.55 -17.33
CA SER A 117 -16.07 9.84 -17.14
C SER A 117 -15.25 9.73 -18.44
N GLN A 118 -15.61 8.80 -19.32
CA GLN A 118 -14.94 8.66 -20.60
C GLN A 118 -15.09 9.91 -21.48
N TYR A 119 -16.24 10.56 -21.45
CA TYR A 119 -16.46 11.80 -22.19
C TYR A 119 -15.57 12.93 -21.68
N ALA A 120 -15.43 13.10 -20.38
CA ALA A 120 -14.53 14.09 -19.79
C ALA A 120 -13.06 13.82 -20.22
N SER A 121 -12.62 12.55 -20.22
CA SER A 121 -11.30 12.17 -20.73
C SER A 121 -11.10 12.50 -22.20
N LEU A 122 -12.11 12.25 -23.05
CA LEU A 122 -12.03 12.54 -24.50
C LEU A 122 -11.96 14.04 -24.74
N LEU A 123 -12.78 14.83 -24.06
CA LEU A 123 -12.79 16.29 -24.18
C LEU A 123 -11.46 16.92 -23.76
N ALA A 124 -10.90 16.44 -22.67
CA ALA A 124 -9.56 16.86 -22.21
C ALA A 124 -8.45 16.43 -23.16
N LYS A 125 -8.51 15.22 -23.71
CA LYS A 125 -7.60 14.75 -24.74
C LYS A 125 -7.63 15.65 -25.98
N ASP A 126 -8.82 16.02 -26.45
CA ASP A 126 -8.95 16.88 -27.61
C ASP A 126 -8.35 18.27 -27.33
N ALA A 127 -8.60 18.86 -26.15
CA ALA A 127 -8.01 20.14 -25.74
C ALA A 127 -6.47 20.08 -25.70
N LEU A 128 -5.86 19.01 -25.18
CA LEU A 128 -4.40 18.82 -25.19
C LEU A 128 -3.88 18.70 -26.63
N CYS A 129 -4.52 17.88 -27.46
CA CYS A 129 -4.11 17.69 -28.85
C CYS A 129 -4.18 18.99 -29.65
N ASP A 130 -5.24 19.77 -29.48
CA ASP A 130 -5.43 21.02 -30.22
C ASP A 130 -4.45 22.09 -29.77
N ARG A 131 -4.09 22.13 -28.46
CA ARG A 131 -2.98 22.97 -27.98
C ARG A 131 -1.65 22.63 -28.64
N PHE A 132 -1.32 21.34 -28.79
CA PHE A 132 -0.08 20.92 -29.45
C PHE A 132 -0.11 21.21 -30.97
N ARG A 133 -1.29 21.11 -31.62
CA ARG A 133 -1.46 21.51 -33.02
C ARG A 133 -1.21 23.01 -33.21
N GLU A 134 -1.81 23.84 -32.35
CA GLU A 134 -1.64 25.29 -32.43
C GLU A 134 -0.19 25.69 -32.21
N LYS A 135 0.48 25.10 -31.20
CA LYS A 135 1.82 25.53 -30.79
C LYS A 135 2.95 24.92 -31.62
N TYR A 136 2.81 23.66 -32.05
CA TYR A 136 3.88 22.88 -32.67
C TYR A 136 3.53 22.27 -34.00
N ASN A 137 2.32 22.49 -34.50
CA ASN A 137 1.78 21.86 -35.68
C ASN A 137 1.88 20.32 -35.65
N CYS A 138 1.79 19.70 -34.47
CA CYS A 138 1.84 18.26 -34.28
C CYS A 138 0.69 17.81 -33.35
N ARG A 139 0.45 16.51 -33.33
CA ARG A 139 -0.53 15.88 -32.48
C ARG A 139 0.12 14.72 -31.71
N PRO A 140 0.26 14.81 -30.39
CA PRO A 140 0.74 13.68 -29.57
C PRO A 140 -0.17 12.47 -29.73
N SER A 141 0.41 11.27 -29.65
CA SER A 141 -0.30 10.01 -29.76
C SER A 141 -0.84 9.54 -28.43
N VAL A 142 -1.97 8.82 -28.46
CA VAL A 142 -2.53 8.18 -27.25
C VAL A 142 -2.02 6.75 -27.15
N ASP A 143 -1.36 6.43 -26.05
CA ASP A 143 -1.05 5.05 -25.65
C ASP A 143 -1.70 4.75 -24.30
N LYS A 144 -2.60 3.76 -24.26
CA LYS A 144 -3.30 3.37 -23.04
C LYS A 144 -2.52 2.40 -22.18
N ASN A 145 -1.52 1.74 -22.73
CA ASN A 145 -0.77 0.68 -22.07
C ASN A 145 0.55 1.18 -21.50
N TYR A 146 1.30 1.95 -22.29
CA TYR A 146 2.64 2.43 -21.95
C TYR A 146 2.82 3.91 -22.35
N PRO A 147 2.02 4.83 -21.78
CA PRO A 147 2.16 6.25 -22.08
C PRO A 147 3.40 6.86 -21.43
N ASP A 148 4.02 7.84 -22.08
CA ASP A 148 5.08 8.65 -21.45
C ASP A 148 4.52 9.48 -20.27
N ILE A 149 3.31 10.02 -20.43
CA ILE A 149 2.59 10.64 -19.31
C ILE A 149 1.16 10.11 -19.17
N SER A 150 0.77 9.86 -17.94
CA SER A 150 -0.61 9.59 -17.56
C SER A 150 -1.20 10.81 -16.85
N VAL A 151 -2.33 11.31 -17.35
CA VAL A 151 -3.02 12.50 -16.81
C VAL A 151 -4.27 12.03 -16.08
N ASP A 152 -4.32 12.33 -14.79
CA ASP A 152 -5.47 12.08 -13.94
C ASP A 152 -6.33 13.34 -13.82
N ILE A 153 -7.62 13.20 -14.13
CA ILE A 153 -8.65 14.25 -14.09
C ILE A 153 -9.63 13.88 -12.99
N TYR A 154 -9.73 14.71 -11.98
CA TYR A 154 -10.71 14.55 -10.92
C TYR A 154 -11.71 15.68 -10.96
N VAL A 155 -12.98 15.35 -11.16
CA VAL A 155 -14.09 16.30 -11.20
C VAL A 155 -15.03 16.01 -10.04
N SER A 156 -15.34 17.05 -9.26
CA SER A 156 -16.32 17.01 -8.18
C SER A 156 -17.18 18.27 -8.21
N GLY A 157 -18.47 18.10 -8.49
CA GLY A 157 -19.35 19.24 -8.73
C GLY A 157 -18.91 20.03 -9.96
N ASP A 158 -18.65 21.30 -9.78
CA ASP A 158 -18.14 22.28 -10.75
C ASP A 158 -16.60 22.44 -10.70
N SER A 159 -15.91 21.72 -9.81
CA SER A 159 -14.47 21.80 -9.65
C SER A 159 -13.75 20.67 -10.38
N CYS A 160 -12.68 21.03 -11.08
CA CYS A 160 -11.77 20.10 -11.74
C CYS A 160 -10.35 20.26 -11.21
N SER A 161 -9.70 19.14 -10.92
CA SER A 161 -8.27 19.05 -10.64
C SER A 161 -7.60 18.13 -11.64
N ILE A 162 -6.50 18.58 -12.23
CA ILE A 162 -5.70 17.81 -13.21
C ILE A 162 -4.32 17.59 -12.63
N ALA A 163 -3.87 16.33 -12.68
CA ALA A 163 -2.58 15.92 -12.16
C ALA A 163 -1.87 14.97 -13.13
N ILE A 164 -0.55 14.90 -13.03
CA ILE A 164 0.26 13.92 -13.78
C ILE A 164 0.70 12.82 -12.80
N ASP A 165 0.55 11.57 -13.23
CA ASP A 165 0.98 10.40 -12.47
C ASP A 165 2.50 10.19 -12.58
N SER A 166 3.19 10.30 -11.45
CA SER A 166 4.63 10.07 -11.37
C SER A 166 5.00 8.60 -11.23
N SER A 167 4.05 7.75 -10.94
CA SER A 167 4.28 6.32 -10.66
C SER A 167 4.28 5.45 -11.91
N GLY A 168 3.51 5.84 -12.94
CA GLY A 168 3.28 5.05 -14.14
C GLY A 168 2.38 3.86 -13.83
N GLU A 169 2.91 2.64 -13.89
CA GLU A 169 2.17 1.46 -13.40
C GLU A 169 1.95 1.57 -11.88
N SER A 170 0.78 1.15 -11.40
CA SER A 170 0.47 1.24 -9.97
C SER A 170 1.56 0.59 -9.10
N LEU A 171 1.94 1.25 -8.00
CA LEU A 171 3.06 0.86 -7.14
C LEU A 171 2.87 -0.49 -6.43
N HIS A 172 1.63 -1.02 -6.35
CA HIS A 172 1.42 -2.39 -5.85
C HIS A 172 2.13 -3.44 -6.71
N ARG A 173 2.38 -3.16 -7.98
CA ARG A 173 3.15 -4.05 -8.86
C ARG A 173 4.63 -3.95 -8.55
N ARG A 174 5.06 -4.69 -7.51
CA ARG A 174 6.45 -4.70 -7.03
C ARG A 174 7.42 -5.37 -8.01
N GLY A 175 6.89 -6.15 -8.96
CA GLY A 175 7.69 -6.90 -9.95
C GLY A 175 7.98 -8.35 -9.57
N TYR A 176 7.57 -8.84 -8.40
CA TYR A 176 7.88 -10.22 -7.98
C TYR A 176 6.82 -11.26 -8.40
N LYS A 177 5.55 -10.91 -8.51
CA LYS A 177 4.51 -11.88 -8.89
C LYS A 177 4.71 -12.38 -10.30
N THR A 178 4.90 -13.68 -10.45
CA THR A 178 5.11 -14.36 -11.75
C THR A 178 3.78 -14.68 -12.42
N THR A 179 2.75 -14.95 -11.63
CA THR A 179 1.40 -15.30 -12.11
C THR A 179 0.35 -14.42 -11.46
N ARG A 180 -0.65 -13.99 -12.24
CA ARG A 180 -1.82 -13.27 -11.72
C ARG A 180 -2.83 -14.29 -11.21
N HIS A 181 -2.90 -14.49 -9.89
CA HIS A 181 -4.02 -15.18 -9.27
C HIS A 181 -5.07 -14.16 -8.83
N PHE A 182 -6.32 -14.34 -9.26
CA PHE A 182 -7.44 -13.44 -8.92
C PHE A 182 -7.67 -13.31 -7.39
N ALA A 183 -7.29 -14.32 -6.61
CA ALA A 183 -7.46 -14.35 -5.17
C ALA A 183 -6.23 -13.88 -4.36
N ALA A 184 -5.15 -13.44 -5.03
CA ALA A 184 -3.96 -13.00 -4.31
C ALA A 184 -4.19 -11.62 -3.69
N LEU A 185 -3.82 -11.47 -2.41
CA LEU A 185 -3.85 -10.18 -1.71
C LEU A 185 -3.04 -9.13 -2.48
N ASN A 186 -3.56 -7.90 -2.50
CA ASN A 186 -2.82 -6.76 -3.08
C ASN A 186 -1.60 -6.43 -2.21
N GLU A 187 -0.45 -6.16 -2.81
CA GLU A 187 0.82 -5.93 -2.13
C GLU A 187 0.79 -4.71 -1.22
N VAL A 188 0.12 -3.63 -1.65
CA VAL A 188 -0.07 -2.42 -0.83
C VAL A 188 -0.93 -2.72 0.40
N LEU A 189 -1.97 -3.54 0.24
CA LEU A 189 -2.78 -3.97 1.38
C LEU A 189 -1.97 -4.88 2.31
N ALA A 190 -1.22 -5.85 1.79
CA ALA A 190 -0.38 -6.73 2.59
C ALA A 190 0.66 -5.94 3.41
N ALA A 191 1.37 -5.00 2.78
CA ALA A 191 2.28 -4.09 3.48
C ALA A 191 1.54 -3.26 4.55
N GLY A 192 0.35 -2.77 4.23
CA GLY A 192 -0.52 -2.07 5.17
C GLY A 192 -0.88 -2.91 6.38
N LEU A 193 -1.21 -4.20 6.20
CA LEU A 193 -1.48 -5.12 7.31
C LEU A 193 -0.26 -5.29 8.21
N VAL A 194 0.93 -5.46 7.64
CA VAL A 194 2.19 -5.54 8.40
C VAL A 194 2.40 -4.28 9.25
N LEU A 195 2.29 -3.10 8.66
CA LEU A 195 2.49 -1.83 9.36
C LEU A 195 1.41 -1.55 10.41
N LEU A 196 0.13 -1.80 10.09
CA LEU A 196 -1.00 -1.64 11.02
C LEU A 196 -0.98 -2.63 12.19
N SER A 197 -0.36 -3.81 12.00
CA SER A 197 -0.21 -4.81 13.06
C SER A 197 0.64 -4.30 14.22
N GLY A 198 1.54 -3.36 13.94
CA GLY A 198 2.50 -2.84 14.90
C GLY A 198 3.71 -3.76 15.11
N TRP A 199 3.91 -4.79 14.27
CA TRP A 199 5.12 -5.60 14.25
C TRP A 199 6.33 -4.73 13.92
N LYS A 200 7.38 -4.84 14.72
CA LYS A 200 8.59 -4.01 14.59
C LYS A 200 9.79 -4.77 14.04
N ALA A 201 9.57 -5.94 13.48
CA ALA A 201 10.63 -6.85 13.05
C ALA A 201 11.59 -7.24 14.21
N ASP A 202 11.04 -7.39 15.40
CA ASP A 202 11.75 -7.73 16.65
C ASP A 202 11.50 -9.17 17.12
N CYS A 203 10.76 -9.95 16.36
CA CYS A 203 10.50 -11.37 16.57
C CYS A 203 10.06 -12.01 15.24
N ASP A 204 9.90 -13.34 15.25
CA ASP A 204 9.42 -14.10 14.09
C ASP A 204 7.99 -13.68 13.70
N LEU A 205 7.69 -13.69 12.37
CA LEU A 205 6.36 -13.50 11.83
C LEU A 205 5.88 -14.76 11.13
N ILE A 206 4.61 -15.10 11.31
CA ILE A 206 4.03 -16.35 10.81
C ILE A 206 2.73 -16.04 10.04
N ASP A 207 2.64 -16.58 8.84
CA ASP A 207 1.43 -16.61 8.03
C ASP A 207 1.13 -18.05 7.61
N PHE A 208 0.28 -18.73 8.37
CA PHE A 208 -0.03 -20.14 8.14
C PHE A 208 -1.18 -20.37 7.12
N MET A 209 -1.53 -19.36 6.33
CA MET A 209 -2.44 -19.41 5.18
C MET A 209 -1.89 -18.50 4.07
N CYS A 210 -0.60 -18.62 3.78
CA CYS A 210 0.17 -17.61 3.04
C CYS A 210 -0.15 -17.54 1.55
N GLY A 211 -0.80 -18.53 0.98
CA GLY A 211 -1.10 -18.56 -0.45
C GLY A 211 0.18 -18.39 -1.29
N SER A 212 0.26 -17.31 -2.05
CA SER A 212 1.43 -16.94 -2.85
C SER A 212 2.50 -16.14 -2.07
N ALA A 213 2.43 -16.13 -0.75
CA ALA A 213 3.33 -15.48 0.21
C ALA A 213 3.37 -13.94 0.09
N THR A 214 2.26 -13.29 -0.23
CA THR A 214 2.26 -11.81 -0.35
C THR A 214 2.56 -11.14 1.00
N ILE A 215 1.92 -11.57 2.12
CA ILE A 215 2.20 -11.04 3.46
C ILE A 215 3.64 -11.35 3.89
N PRO A 216 4.14 -12.59 3.79
CA PRO A 216 5.54 -12.92 4.10
C PRO A 216 6.56 -12.09 3.33
N ILE A 217 6.36 -11.85 2.04
CA ILE A 217 7.28 -11.06 1.20
C ILE A 217 7.27 -9.59 1.64
N GLU A 218 6.10 -8.96 1.79
CA GLU A 218 6.00 -7.56 2.23
C GLU A 218 6.56 -7.38 3.66
N ALA A 219 6.37 -8.37 4.54
CA ALA A 219 6.96 -8.37 5.88
C ALA A 219 8.50 -8.47 5.82
N ALA A 220 9.05 -9.35 4.97
CA ALA A 220 10.49 -9.47 4.80
C ALA A 220 11.12 -8.20 4.25
N MET A 221 10.51 -7.61 3.21
CA MET A 221 10.95 -6.32 2.67
C MET A 221 10.92 -5.21 3.72
N TYR A 222 9.89 -5.19 4.57
CA TYR A 222 9.80 -4.25 5.68
C TYR A 222 10.91 -4.50 6.71
N ALA A 223 11.12 -5.76 7.12
CA ALA A 223 12.07 -6.14 8.16
C ALA A 223 13.51 -5.77 7.81
N ILE A 224 13.90 -5.93 6.54
CA ILE A 224 15.25 -5.57 6.08
C ILE A 224 15.34 -4.14 5.52
N ASN A 225 14.29 -3.35 5.63
CA ASN A 225 14.17 -2.00 5.06
C ASN A 225 14.42 -1.91 3.55
N MET A 226 14.09 -2.97 2.79
CA MET A 226 14.21 -2.98 1.33
C MET A 226 13.13 -2.07 0.72
N PRO A 227 13.47 -1.13 -0.17
CA PRO A 227 12.49 -0.28 -0.86
C PRO A 227 11.39 -1.09 -1.56
N ALA A 228 10.14 -0.62 -1.49
CA ALA A 228 9.02 -1.33 -2.10
C ALA A 228 9.15 -1.45 -3.64
N GLY A 229 9.81 -0.49 -4.27
CA GLY A 229 10.09 -0.44 -5.70
C GLY A 229 11.39 -1.09 -6.14
N TYR A 230 12.13 -1.78 -5.25
CA TYR A 230 13.48 -2.29 -5.52
C TYR A 230 13.61 -3.12 -6.82
N PHE A 231 12.59 -3.90 -7.16
CA PHE A 231 12.56 -4.72 -8.38
C PHE A 231 11.73 -4.11 -9.52
N ARG A 232 11.25 -2.88 -9.36
CA ARG A 232 10.58 -2.17 -10.46
C ARG A 232 11.63 -1.64 -11.43
N LYS A 233 11.31 -1.69 -12.71
CA LYS A 233 12.19 -1.17 -13.76
C LYS A 233 11.92 0.31 -14.02
N ASP A 234 10.65 0.69 -14.04
CA ASP A 234 10.20 1.99 -14.52
C ASP A 234 9.24 2.67 -13.55
N PHE A 235 9.31 3.98 -13.53
CA PHE A 235 8.36 4.88 -12.88
C PHE A 235 7.94 5.95 -13.87
N GLY A 236 6.72 6.47 -13.78
CA GLY A 236 6.19 7.47 -14.70
C GLY A 236 7.05 8.73 -14.79
N PHE A 237 7.62 9.18 -13.67
CA PHE A 237 8.49 10.36 -13.64
C PHE A 237 9.76 10.23 -14.52
N MET A 238 10.20 9.01 -14.86
CA MET A 238 11.37 8.78 -15.71
C MET A 238 11.15 9.22 -17.17
N PHE A 239 9.88 9.29 -17.58
CA PHE A 239 9.49 9.72 -18.93
C PHE A 239 9.14 11.21 -19.01
N TRP A 240 9.19 11.91 -17.87
CA TRP A 240 8.92 13.35 -17.83
C TRP A 240 10.08 14.15 -18.42
N ARG A 241 9.73 15.23 -19.08
CA ARG A 241 10.73 16.11 -19.73
C ARG A 241 11.76 16.68 -18.76
N ASP A 242 11.40 16.85 -17.49
CA ASP A 242 12.26 17.40 -16.44
C ASP A 242 12.89 16.32 -15.56
N TYR A 243 12.90 15.06 -16.01
CA TYR A 243 13.54 13.94 -15.30
C TYR A 243 15.03 14.21 -15.07
N ASP A 244 15.48 14.04 -13.83
CA ASP A 244 16.87 14.17 -13.43
C ASP A 244 17.43 12.79 -13.04
N GLU A 245 18.13 12.19 -13.99
CA GLU A 245 18.70 10.86 -13.83
C GLU A 245 19.75 10.79 -12.71
N LYS A 246 20.58 11.84 -12.55
CA LYS A 246 21.62 11.88 -11.49
C LYS A 246 21.00 11.95 -10.11
N LEU A 247 19.95 12.74 -9.97
CA LEU A 247 19.18 12.82 -8.72
C LEU A 247 18.51 11.50 -8.42
N TRP A 248 17.91 10.84 -9.44
CA TRP A 248 17.31 9.53 -9.28
C TRP A 248 18.31 8.46 -8.82
N GLN A 249 19.45 8.36 -9.48
CA GLN A 249 20.52 7.42 -9.11
C GLN A 249 21.00 7.65 -7.67
N LYS A 250 21.13 8.91 -7.25
CA LYS A 250 21.48 9.27 -5.88
C LYS A 250 20.40 8.78 -4.90
N VAL A 251 19.14 9.10 -5.14
CA VAL A 251 18.00 8.68 -4.27
C VAL A 251 17.93 7.16 -4.16
N GLN A 252 18.07 6.45 -5.27
CA GLN A 252 18.05 4.99 -5.31
C GLN A 252 19.21 4.42 -4.48
N THR A 253 20.44 4.87 -4.72
CA THR A 253 21.62 4.42 -3.99
C THR A 253 21.51 4.69 -2.48
N GLU A 254 21.04 5.88 -2.10
CA GLU A 254 20.82 6.20 -0.68
C GLU A 254 19.79 5.29 -0.03
N ALA A 255 18.70 4.98 -0.71
CA ALA A 255 17.67 4.08 -0.20
C ALA A 255 18.17 2.62 -0.13
N ASP A 256 18.88 2.15 -1.15
CA ASP A 256 19.43 0.78 -1.18
C ASP A 256 20.47 0.55 -0.07
N ASN A 257 21.27 1.56 0.24
CA ASN A 257 22.24 1.52 1.33
C ASN A 257 21.60 1.43 2.73
N THR A 258 20.28 1.63 2.85
CA THR A 258 19.56 1.43 4.12
C THR A 258 19.07 -0.01 4.33
N ILE A 259 19.30 -0.91 3.39
CA ILE A 259 18.94 -2.32 3.52
C ILE A 259 19.79 -2.96 4.62
N THR A 260 19.13 -3.62 5.57
CA THR A 260 19.75 -4.22 6.76
C THR A 260 19.55 -5.73 6.82
N ASN A 261 20.25 -6.38 7.74
CA ASN A 261 20.02 -7.79 8.05
C ASN A 261 18.84 -7.95 9.02
N PHE A 262 18.13 -9.05 8.90
CA PHE A 262 17.04 -9.44 9.79
C PHE A 262 17.42 -10.74 10.53
N PRO A 263 17.53 -10.71 11.87
CA PRO A 263 18.03 -11.87 12.64
C PRO A 263 16.96 -12.92 12.94
N PHE A 264 15.72 -12.64 12.68
CA PHE A 264 14.58 -13.53 12.88
C PHE A 264 14.17 -14.21 11.57
N LYS A 265 13.08 -14.97 11.59
CA LYS A 265 12.53 -15.64 10.41
C LYS A 265 11.07 -15.24 10.18
N ILE A 266 10.66 -15.41 8.94
CA ILE A 266 9.27 -15.29 8.53
C ILE A 266 8.84 -16.64 8.02
N TYR A 267 7.80 -17.22 8.63
CA TYR A 267 7.28 -18.53 8.26
C TYR A 267 6.00 -18.36 7.46
N GLY A 268 5.93 -19.02 6.33
CA GLY A 268 4.73 -19.10 5.51
C GLY A 268 4.34 -20.56 5.28
N SER A 269 3.10 -20.93 5.59
CA SER A 269 2.59 -22.24 5.23
C SER A 269 1.22 -22.16 4.54
N ASP A 270 0.93 -23.17 3.75
CA ASP A 270 -0.37 -23.35 3.10
C ASP A 270 -0.56 -24.85 2.84
N ILE A 271 -1.80 -25.32 2.91
CA ILE A 271 -2.13 -26.72 2.63
C ILE A 271 -1.92 -27.07 1.15
N SER A 272 -1.94 -26.05 0.26
CA SER A 272 -1.81 -26.21 -1.18
C SER A 272 -0.33 -26.21 -1.62
N ALA A 273 0.20 -27.37 -1.99
CA ALA A 273 1.53 -27.49 -2.58
C ALA A 273 1.71 -26.61 -3.83
N LYS A 274 0.62 -26.37 -4.59
CA LYS A 274 0.62 -25.47 -5.75
C LYS A 274 0.89 -24.01 -5.35
N PHE A 275 0.25 -23.53 -4.28
CA PHE A 275 0.49 -22.17 -3.79
C PHE A 275 1.89 -22.02 -3.23
N ILE A 276 2.38 -22.98 -2.48
CA ILE A 276 3.75 -22.97 -1.94
C ILE A 276 4.80 -23.01 -3.07
N LYS A 277 4.56 -23.76 -4.17
CA LYS A 277 5.44 -23.68 -5.34
C LYS A 277 5.52 -22.26 -5.91
N ASN A 278 4.38 -21.61 -6.13
CA ASN A 278 4.34 -20.22 -6.62
C ASN A 278 4.99 -19.24 -5.63
N ALA A 279 4.75 -19.44 -4.33
CA ALA A 279 5.38 -18.65 -3.28
C ALA A 279 6.91 -18.76 -3.31
N ARG A 280 7.47 -19.96 -3.49
CA ARG A 280 8.93 -20.17 -3.64
C ARG A 280 9.51 -19.44 -4.84
N GLU A 281 8.82 -19.47 -5.98
CA GLU A 281 9.24 -18.72 -7.17
C GLU A 281 9.27 -17.21 -6.93
N ASN A 282 8.24 -16.65 -6.27
CA ASN A 282 8.17 -15.25 -5.91
C ASN A 282 9.31 -14.85 -4.95
N ILE A 283 9.53 -15.64 -3.89
CA ILE A 283 10.57 -15.40 -2.87
C ILE A 283 11.96 -15.46 -3.48
N LYS A 284 12.24 -16.47 -4.32
CA LYS A 284 13.51 -16.60 -5.02
C LYS A 284 13.80 -15.41 -5.92
N LYS A 285 12.79 -14.91 -6.64
CA LYS A 285 12.93 -13.71 -7.47
C LYS A 285 13.30 -12.48 -6.65
N MET A 286 12.82 -12.40 -5.42
CA MET A 286 13.12 -11.33 -4.46
C MET A 286 14.41 -11.54 -3.67
N LYS A 287 15.08 -12.69 -3.84
CA LYS A 287 16.29 -13.10 -3.07
C LYS A 287 16.04 -13.06 -1.55
N LEU A 288 14.86 -13.53 -1.12
CA LEU A 288 14.44 -13.56 0.29
C LEU A 288 14.42 -14.98 0.89
N ASP A 289 15.00 -15.97 0.19
CA ASP A 289 14.95 -17.39 0.58
C ASP A 289 15.67 -17.67 1.91
N ASN A 290 16.60 -16.82 2.32
CA ASN A 290 17.29 -16.92 3.60
C ASN A 290 16.52 -16.33 4.77
N ILE A 291 15.45 -15.58 4.51
CA ILE A 291 14.58 -14.91 5.51
C ILE A 291 13.26 -15.64 5.65
N ILE A 292 12.65 -16.07 4.52
CA ILE A 292 11.32 -16.66 4.47
C ILE A 292 11.43 -18.19 4.36
N MET A 293 10.86 -18.89 5.33
CA MET A 293 10.76 -20.35 5.38
C MET A 293 9.37 -20.78 4.95
N LEU A 294 9.28 -21.70 3.98
CA LEU A 294 7.99 -22.19 3.46
C LEU A 294 7.80 -23.68 3.71
N SER A 295 6.61 -24.05 4.18
CA SER A 295 6.17 -25.43 4.34
C SER A 295 4.81 -25.68 3.65
N VAL A 296 4.58 -26.95 3.28
CA VAL A 296 3.26 -27.44 2.86
C VAL A 296 2.69 -28.19 4.04
N GLU A 297 1.78 -27.57 4.78
CA GLU A 297 1.18 -28.16 5.98
C GLU A 297 -0.18 -27.54 6.28
N SER A 298 -1.00 -28.25 7.06
CA SER A 298 -2.25 -27.71 7.59
C SER A 298 -1.96 -26.65 8.67
N PHE A 299 -2.77 -25.59 8.73
CA PHE A 299 -2.65 -24.60 9.81
C PHE A 299 -2.82 -25.21 11.21
N GLU A 300 -3.50 -26.36 11.32
CA GLU A 300 -3.74 -27.08 12.57
C GLU A 300 -2.44 -27.68 13.15
N ASP A 301 -1.47 -27.98 12.30
CA ASP A 301 -0.18 -28.56 12.69
C ASP A 301 0.90 -27.50 12.99
N VAL A 302 0.67 -26.24 12.61
CA VAL A 302 1.65 -25.17 12.76
C VAL A 302 1.93 -24.85 14.23
N LYS A 303 3.21 -24.81 14.57
CA LYS A 303 3.72 -24.36 15.87
C LYS A 303 4.84 -23.34 15.66
N PRO A 304 4.88 -22.28 16.47
CA PRO A 304 6.00 -21.33 16.41
C PRO A 304 7.29 -22.01 16.89
N GLU A 305 8.40 -21.77 16.20
CA GLU A 305 9.72 -22.21 16.68
C GLU A 305 10.18 -21.41 17.92
N ARG A 306 9.72 -20.17 18.01
CA ARG A 306 10.02 -19.24 19.11
C ARG A 306 8.76 -18.48 19.50
N VAL A 307 8.67 -18.16 20.79
CA VAL A 307 7.65 -17.26 21.34
C VAL A 307 8.35 -16.12 22.10
N PRO A 308 7.87 -14.89 22.06
CA PRO A 308 6.66 -14.45 21.35
C PRO A 308 6.87 -14.43 19.84
N ALA A 309 5.78 -14.64 19.08
CA ALA A 309 5.72 -14.52 17.64
C ALA A 309 4.58 -13.58 17.22
N TYR A 310 4.67 -13.03 16.00
CA TYR A 310 3.56 -12.32 15.37
C TYR A 310 2.90 -13.22 14.33
N VAL A 311 1.59 -13.28 14.35
CA VAL A 311 0.80 -13.99 13.34
C VAL A 311 -0.02 -12.97 12.55
N ILE A 312 0.09 -13.00 11.22
CA ILE A 312 -0.77 -12.18 10.33
C ILE A 312 -1.30 -13.10 9.25
N ILE A 313 -2.61 -13.31 9.21
CA ILE A 313 -3.24 -14.22 8.27
C ILE A 313 -4.40 -13.57 7.51
N ASN A 314 -4.57 -14.03 6.28
CA ASN A 314 -5.70 -13.75 5.42
C ASN A 314 -6.38 -15.09 5.07
N PRO A 315 -7.28 -15.61 5.94
CA PRO A 315 -7.94 -16.89 5.71
C PRO A 315 -8.88 -16.83 4.51
N PRO A 316 -9.23 -17.98 3.91
CA PRO A 316 -10.22 -18.02 2.84
C PRO A 316 -11.58 -17.50 3.32
N TYR A 317 -12.25 -16.72 2.46
CA TYR A 317 -13.50 -16.05 2.81
C TYR A 317 -14.75 -16.94 2.69
N GLY A 318 -14.58 -18.18 2.26
CA GLY A 318 -15.65 -19.17 2.29
C GLY A 318 -16.65 -19.11 1.13
N GLU A 319 -16.30 -18.48 -0.01
CA GLU A 319 -17.19 -18.40 -1.19
C GLU A 319 -17.72 -19.77 -1.68
N ARG A 320 -17.04 -20.86 -1.29
CA ARG A 320 -17.39 -22.25 -1.66
C ARG A 320 -17.72 -23.12 -0.45
N MET A 321 -17.87 -22.55 0.74
CA MET A 321 -18.16 -23.25 1.99
C MET A 321 -19.59 -22.90 2.43
N ASN A 322 -20.30 -23.87 3.01
CA ASN A 322 -21.51 -23.53 3.73
C ASN A 322 -21.17 -22.83 5.07
N ASN A 323 -22.15 -22.19 5.69
CA ASN A 323 -21.92 -21.39 6.90
C ASN A 323 -21.37 -22.23 8.07
N GLU A 324 -21.87 -23.44 8.28
CA GLU A 324 -21.42 -24.31 9.35
C GLU A 324 -19.97 -24.74 9.20
N ILE A 325 -19.55 -25.10 7.98
CA ILE A 325 -18.14 -25.43 7.68
C ILE A 325 -17.26 -24.21 7.93
N LEU A 326 -17.70 -23.03 7.52
CA LEU A 326 -16.96 -21.79 7.69
C LEU A 326 -16.82 -21.42 9.17
N GLU A 327 -17.88 -21.52 9.96
CA GLU A 327 -17.87 -21.25 11.40
C GLU A 327 -16.92 -22.20 12.14
N ASN A 328 -16.97 -23.51 11.83
CA ASN A 328 -16.04 -24.50 12.38
C ASN A 328 -14.60 -24.25 11.98
N PHE A 329 -14.35 -23.82 10.74
CA PHE A 329 -13.02 -23.45 10.27
C PHE A 329 -12.44 -22.27 11.08
N TYR A 330 -13.22 -21.21 11.32
CA TYR A 330 -12.79 -20.08 12.13
C TYR A 330 -12.62 -20.42 13.62
N LEU A 331 -13.47 -21.31 14.16
CA LEU A 331 -13.31 -21.85 15.50
C LEU A 331 -11.97 -22.58 15.66
N ASN A 332 -11.61 -23.41 14.68
CA ASN A 332 -10.35 -24.15 14.68
C ASN A 332 -9.14 -23.23 14.62
N ILE A 333 -9.17 -22.17 13.79
CA ILE A 333 -8.10 -21.13 13.79
C ILE A 333 -7.95 -20.55 15.20
N GLY A 334 -9.05 -20.17 15.84
CA GLY A 334 -9.02 -19.61 17.20
C GLY A 334 -8.45 -20.60 18.24
N ASN A 335 -8.74 -21.90 18.10
CA ASN A 335 -8.21 -22.93 18.98
C ASN A 335 -6.71 -23.13 18.78
N VAL A 336 -6.23 -23.19 17.54
CA VAL A 336 -4.77 -23.27 17.22
C VAL A 336 -4.02 -22.10 17.81
N LEU A 337 -4.53 -20.88 17.67
CA LEU A 337 -3.92 -19.69 18.26
C LEU A 337 -3.84 -19.77 19.78
N LYS A 338 -4.89 -20.23 20.46
CA LYS A 338 -4.91 -20.40 21.92
C LYS A 338 -3.91 -21.45 22.41
N GLN A 339 -3.77 -22.55 21.68
CA GLN A 339 -2.98 -23.70 22.11
C GLN A 339 -1.50 -23.53 21.76
N ASN A 340 -1.19 -23.06 20.57
CA ASN A 340 0.16 -23.08 20.03
C ASN A 340 0.89 -21.73 20.12
N PHE A 341 0.15 -20.60 20.27
CA PHE A 341 0.72 -19.26 20.16
C PHE A 341 0.63 -18.43 21.45
N ILE A 342 0.78 -19.06 22.61
CA ILE A 342 0.78 -18.38 23.90
C ILE A 342 1.87 -17.30 23.92
N HIS A 343 1.60 -16.13 24.52
CA HIS A 343 2.44 -14.92 24.56
C HIS A 343 2.65 -14.24 23.21
N SER A 344 1.96 -14.66 22.16
CA SER A 344 2.05 -14.09 20.81
C SER A 344 0.91 -13.12 20.51
N VAL A 345 1.06 -12.38 19.41
CA VAL A 345 0.01 -11.48 18.88
C VAL A 345 -0.45 -12.03 17.53
N ALA A 346 -1.75 -12.17 17.34
CA ALA A 346 -2.31 -12.57 16.05
C ALA A 346 -3.22 -11.49 15.47
N TRP A 347 -3.15 -11.37 14.17
CA TRP A 347 -4.01 -10.50 13.38
C TRP A 347 -4.66 -11.29 12.25
N VAL A 348 -5.96 -11.13 12.09
CA VAL A 348 -6.78 -11.83 11.10
C VAL A 348 -7.57 -10.81 10.29
N ILE A 349 -7.39 -10.79 8.96
CA ILE A 349 -8.22 -9.96 8.07
C ILE A 349 -9.34 -10.83 7.46
N THR A 350 -10.58 -10.39 7.56
CA THR A 350 -11.72 -11.12 6.99
C THR A 350 -12.94 -10.21 6.79
N PRO A 351 -13.78 -10.46 5.76
CA PRO A 351 -15.10 -9.87 5.64
C PRO A 351 -16.16 -10.60 6.50
N ASN A 352 -15.87 -11.80 6.99
CA ASN A 352 -16.85 -12.70 7.63
C ASN A 352 -17.08 -12.34 9.09
N LYS A 353 -17.91 -11.32 9.35
CA LYS A 353 -18.25 -10.87 10.71
C LYS A 353 -18.96 -11.96 11.54
N ASP A 354 -19.76 -12.82 10.91
CA ASP A 354 -20.49 -13.88 11.61
C ASP A 354 -19.58 -15.06 11.98
N ALA A 355 -18.75 -15.55 11.07
CA ALA A 355 -17.76 -16.57 11.38
C ALA A 355 -16.77 -16.13 12.49
N MET A 356 -16.48 -14.84 12.58
CA MET A 356 -15.64 -14.28 13.66
C MET A 356 -16.31 -14.33 15.04
N LYS A 357 -17.64 -14.50 15.14
CA LYS A 357 -18.31 -14.73 16.43
C LYS A 357 -17.98 -16.11 17.01
N CYS A 358 -17.72 -17.09 16.13
CA CYS A 358 -17.35 -18.47 16.47
C CYS A 358 -15.84 -18.61 16.77
N PHE A 359 -15.01 -17.59 16.53
CA PHE A 359 -13.55 -17.64 16.68
C PHE A 359 -13.08 -17.98 18.09
N GLY A 360 -13.93 -17.79 19.09
CA GLY A 360 -13.67 -18.16 20.49
C GLY A 360 -12.61 -17.31 21.20
N LEU A 361 -12.12 -16.22 20.58
CA LEU A 361 -11.23 -15.22 21.17
C LEU A 361 -11.88 -13.84 21.07
N ARG A 362 -11.66 -12.99 22.08
CA ARG A 362 -12.11 -11.61 22.04
C ARG A 362 -11.04 -10.71 21.45
N PRO A 363 -11.31 -9.99 20.34
CA PRO A 363 -10.33 -9.09 19.75
C PRO A 363 -10.05 -7.89 20.66
N SER A 364 -8.79 -7.51 20.76
CA SER A 364 -8.35 -6.32 21.50
C SER A 364 -8.41 -5.04 20.64
N LYS A 365 -8.36 -5.17 19.32
CA LYS A 365 -8.49 -4.07 18.35
C LYS A 365 -9.18 -4.55 17.07
N LYS A 366 -9.88 -3.63 16.40
CA LYS A 366 -10.50 -3.83 15.08
C LYS A 366 -10.17 -2.65 14.20
N ILE A 367 -9.79 -2.90 12.94
CA ILE A 367 -9.51 -1.88 11.95
C ILE A 367 -10.34 -2.21 10.71
N HIS A 368 -11.11 -1.25 10.21
CA HIS A 368 -11.89 -1.41 8.98
C HIS A 368 -11.00 -1.15 7.76
N LEU A 369 -11.03 -2.06 6.82
CA LEU A 369 -10.24 -2.05 5.59
C LEU A 369 -11.08 -2.55 4.42
N PHE A 370 -10.55 -2.41 3.21
CA PHE A 370 -11.13 -3.01 2.02
C PHE A 370 -10.11 -3.90 1.32
N ASN A 371 -10.52 -5.12 0.97
CA ASN A 371 -9.79 -5.98 0.04
C ASN A 371 -10.53 -5.97 -1.29
N ALA A 372 -10.02 -5.23 -2.27
CA ALA A 372 -10.74 -4.86 -3.49
C ALA A 372 -12.10 -4.20 -3.17
N ALA A 373 -13.22 -4.80 -3.57
CA ALA A 373 -14.57 -4.31 -3.28
C ALA A 373 -15.13 -4.82 -1.93
N LEU A 374 -14.47 -5.77 -1.27
CA LEU A 374 -14.96 -6.40 -0.05
C LEU A 374 -14.60 -5.57 1.17
N GLU A 375 -15.61 -5.19 1.95
CA GLU A 375 -15.41 -4.60 3.28
C GLU A 375 -14.88 -5.67 4.23
N CYS A 376 -13.70 -5.46 4.78
CA CYS A 376 -13.02 -6.35 5.70
C CYS A 376 -12.81 -5.71 7.06
N THR A 377 -12.60 -6.53 8.06
CA THR A 377 -12.11 -6.08 9.36
C THR A 377 -10.84 -6.83 9.71
N PHE A 378 -9.82 -6.10 10.16
CA PHE A 378 -8.56 -6.62 10.64
C PHE A 378 -8.60 -6.67 12.15
N TYR A 379 -8.64 -7.89 12.72
CA TYR A 379 -8.85 -8.17 14.13
C TYR A 379 -7.54 -8.50 14.82
N LYS A 380 -7.23 -7.83 15.94
CA LYS A 380 -6.09 -8.14 16.81
C LYS A 380 -6.49 -9.05 17.95
N PHE A 381 -5.69 -10.07 18.20
CA PHE A 381 -5.79 -10.97 19.35
C PHE A 381 -4.45 -11.04 20.09
N GLU A 382 -4.51 -11.01 21.42
CA GLU A 382 -3.35 -11.17 22.29
C GLU A 382 -3.52 -12.49 23.03
N MET A 383 -2.57 -13.41 22.82
CA MET A 383 -2.58 -14.73 23.45
C MET A 383 -1.87 -14.66 24.80
N TYR A 384 -2.53 -15.16 25.84
CA TYR A 384 -2.01 -15.23 27.20
C TYR A 384 -2.46 -16.52 27.89
N GLU A 385 -1.73 -16.96 28.90
CA GLU A 385 -2.13 -18.11 29.71
C GLU A 385 -3.36 -17.81 30.54
N GLY A 386 -4.35 -18.74 30.51
CA GLY A 386 -5.56 -18.66 31.30
C GLY A 386 -6.60 -17.69 30.75
N SER A 387 -7.56 -17.27 31.57
CA SER A 387 -8.61 -16.34 31.19
C SER A 387 -8.39 -14.96 31.82
N LYS A 388 -8.74 -13.89 31.11
CA LYS A 388 -8.69 -12.50 31.62
C LYS A 388 -9.46 -12.32 32.94
N LYS A 389 -10.53 -13.10 33.16
CA LYS A 389 -11.29 -13.09 34.43
C LYS A 389 -10.44 -13.50 35.62
N ASN A 390 -9.48 -14.42 35.47
CA ASN A 390 -8.61 -14.88 36.51
C ASN A 390 -7.47 -13.90 36.86
N LYS A 391 -7.01 -13.10 35.90
CA LYS A 391 -5.98 -12.07 36.16
C LYS A 391 -6.51 -10.92 37.01
N ASN A 392 -7.69 -10.41 36.66
CA ASN A 392 -8.32 -9.34 37.46
C ASN A 392 -8.68 -9.81 38.89
N ASN A 393 -9.02 -11.10 39.07
CA ASN A 393 -9.25 -11.65 40.42
C ASN A 393 -7.94 -11.86 41.23
N LYS A 394 -6.81 -12.11 40.60
CA LYS A 394 -5.51 -12.17 41.28
C LYS A 394 -4.98 -10.79 41.66
N GLU A 395 -5.14 -9.81 40.81
CA GLU A 395 -4.76 -8.42 41.09
C GLU A 395 -5.65 -7.82 42.20
N ASN A 396 -6.97 -8.02 42.15
CA ASN A 396 -7.87 -7.59 43.24
C ASN A 396 -7.63 -8.33 44.55
N ARG A 397 -7.20 -9.58 44.57
CA ARG A 397 -6.82 -10.28 45.82
C ARG A 397 -5.52 -9.74 46.43
N ASN A 398 -4.58 -9.30 45.63
CA ASN A 398 -3.35 -8.68 46.12
C ASN A 398 -3.58 -7.26 46.69
N TYR A 399 -4.55 -6.52 46.17
CA TYR A 399 -4.93 -5.22 46.74
C TYR A 399 -5.70 -5.35 48.07
N THR A 400 -6.45 -6.44 48.27
CA THR A 400 -7.23 -6.66 49.51
C THR A 400 -6.36 -7.17 50.65
N LEU A 401 -5.19 -7.74 50.38
CA LEU A 401 -4.25 -8.23 51.39
C LEU A 401 -3.29 -7.15 51.97
N HIS A 402 -3.26 -5.96 51.39
CA HIS A 402 -2.44 -4.84 51.87
C HIS A 402 -3.18 -3.80 52.70
N TYR A 403 -4.50 -3.97 52.91
CA TYR A 403 -5.31 -3.07 53.76
C TYR A 403 -5.78 -3.70 55.07
N CYS A 404 -5.29 -4.89 55.42
CA CYS A 404 -5.52 -5.51 56.73
C CYS A 404 -4.18 -5.84 57.40
N LYS A 405 -3.42 -4.80 57.78
CA LYS A 405 -2.40 -4.86 58.85
C LYS A 405 -2.28 -3.48 59.48
#